data_dccf7e7c45f392ab159fc88e56c77a48
#
_entry.id   dccf7e7c45f392ab159fc88e56c77a48
#
_cell.length_a   1.000
_cell.length_b   1.000
_cell.length_c   1.000
_cell.angle_alpha   90.00
_cell.angle_beta   90.00
_cell.angle_gamma   90.00
#
_symmetry.space_group_name_H-M   'P 1'
#
loop_
_entity.id
_entity.type
_entity.pdbx_description
1 polymer ?
#
loop_
_entity_poly.entity_id
_entity_poly.type
_entity_poly.pdbx_seq_one_letter_code
_entity_poly.pdbx_strand_id
1 'polypeptide(L)'
;MKLHECIMRTRLLVSFCCVPILSVSATISQLPTKMEVLQQMALVNNYYMTNNVISAGTNDWVKSAYFTGCMEFYKVYQDQKLLDYMTLWAEKNKWALGVNADKHGADGQVCGQTYIDLYRLDKNKQEYKIQAIKECVDNLIANPQESIDDWWWVDSYFMAMPLFSKLGDLYKDNVYFERMHAMHTYSKTRWKLYDETDHIWFRDSTQVPAKSLSPNRKKVCWSRGNGWAVAACVRVLNDLPADHSYRVEYVQLLTEMAAALKACQREDGFWNRNLADPEHLAGPETSGTALFVYGLSWGINHGVLDREFYLPVVLKAWNGMTTIAVHKNGLLGYVQGPGFKPESNYPLNVESTWDYGVGAFLLAGSEVVKLAEGEMPEVGDLPEPPVEAVNINVTASTYETGTTNTPEKTLDRDFNTRWSAEGEQWIKYDLLSEETIATVDIAFWDGHKRKFNFSIELSTDDENWTEVFNGQSGGNTDRWETFYIGPCKARYVRISGKGNTKNKWNSILETRINIIDVPTDINRIENQTAVTIYPNPASDVLNIEGTDDGETICIYNALGVKVMETWNRAIDISSFSTGIYFVKVQNAVFKVIKQ
;
A
#
# COMPACT_ATOMS: atom_id res chain seq x y z
N MET A 1 -46.19 17.24 77.92
CA MET A 1 -45.00 17.24 78.77
C MET A 1 -43.77 17.27 77.89
N LYS A 2 -42.94 18.25 78.07
CA LYS A 2 -41.84 18.68 77.21
C LYS A 2 -40.71 17.63 77.07
N LEU A 3 -40.13 17.49 75.85
CA LEU A 3 -38.79 17.03 75.72
C LEU A 3 -38.07 17.88 74.66
N HIS A 4 -36.88 18.35 75.05
CA HIS A 4 -36.03 19.26 74.34
C HIS A 4 -35.25 18.63 73.20
N GLU A 5 -35.16 19.37 72.09
CA GLU A 5 -34.24 19.17 70.98
C GLU A 5 -32.79 19.37 71.38
N CYS A 6 -31.94 18.49 70.87
CA CYS A 6 -30.49 18.73 70.84
C CYS A 6 -30.02 18.58 69.38
N ILE A 7 -29.81 19.69 68.74
CA ILE A 7 -29.30 19.77 67.35
C ILE A 7 -27.79 19.74 67.41
N MET A 8 -27.18 18.62 66.97
CA MET A 8 -25.74 18.56 66.70
C MET A 8 -25.50 18.83 65.22
N ARG A 9 -24.88 19.99 64.91
CA ARG A 9 -24.44 20.35 63.56
C ARG A 9 -23.10 19.66 63.23
N THR A 10 -23.14 18.62 62.41
CA THR A 10 -21.94 18.04 61.80
C THR A 10 -21.63 18.79 60.50
N ARG A 11 -20.55 19.54 60.46
CA ARG A 11 -20.04 20.12 59.24
C ARG A 11 -19.29 19.07 58.43
N LEU A 12 -19.87 18.64 57.29
CA LEU A 12 -19.19 17.84 56.30
C LEU A 12 -18.25 18.74 55.48
N LEU A 13 -16.95 18.57 55.67
CA LEU A 13 -15.92 19.15 54.79
C LEU A 13 -15.87 18.28 53.54
N VAL A 14 -16.45 18.76 52.43
CA VAL A 14 -16.26 18.19 51.11
C VAL A 14 -14.92 18.72 50.58
N SER A 15 -13.90 17.86 50.63
CA SER A 15 -12.63 18.13 49.98
C SER A 15 -12.79 17.88 48.47
N PHE A 16 -12.79 18.96 47.69
CA PHE A 16 -12.71 18.85 46.23
C PHE A 16 -11.29 18.42 45.87
N CYS A 17 -11.11 17.14 45.59
CA CYS A 17 -9.94 16.68 44.84
C CYS A 17 -10.06 17.15 43.40
N CYS A 18 -9.39 18.22 43.01
CA CYS A 18 -9.14 18.53 41.63
C CYS A 18 -8.25 17.43 41.03
N VAL A 19 -8.83 16.45 40.39
CA VAL A 19 -8.10 15.59 39.47
C VAL A 19 -7.82 16.43 38.22
N PRO A 20 -6.54 16.64 37.86
CA PRO A 20 -6.26 17.32 36.60
C PRO A 20 -6.80 16.41 35.46
N ILE A 21 -7.78 16.92 34.74
CA ILE A 21 -8.17 16.33 33.44
C ILE A 21 -6.96 16.58 32.53
N LEU A 22 -6.10 15.55 32.42
CA LEU A 22 -5.14 15.47 31.33
C LEU A 22 -5.96 15.39 30.05
N SER A 23 -6.16 16.54 29.40
CA SER A 23 -6.59 16.57 28.01
C SER A 23 -5.47 15.88 27.22
N VAL A 24 -5.66 14.61 26.88
CA VAL A 24 -4.92 13.98 25.80
C VAL A 24 -5.32 14.73 24.53
N SER A 25 -4.56 15.77 24.20
CA SER A 25 -4.58 16.32 22.84
C SER A 25 -4.21 15.15 21.93
N ALA A 26 -5.20 14.60 21.23
CA ALA A 26 -4.94 13.74 20.10
C ALA A 26 -4.04 14.57 19.17
N THR A 27 -2.81 14.14 19.02
CA THR A 27 -1.88 14.72 18.04
C THR A 27 -2.58 14.53 16.69
N ILE A 28 -3.08 15.62 16.11
CA ILE A 28 -3.58 15.61 14.73
C ILE A 28 -2.37 15.15 13.93
N SER A 29 -2.46 13.98 13.30
CA SER A 29 -1.40 13.50 12.43
C SER A 29 -1.18 14.57 11.37
N GLN A 30 0.06 15.06 11.27
CA GLN A 30 0.42 16.07 10.28
C GLN A 30 0.02 15.55 8.89
N LEU A 31 -0.55 16.41 8.06
CA LEU A 31 -0.85 16.06 6.67
C LEU A 31 0.44 15.60 5.98
N PRO A 32 0.41 14.49 5.24
CA PRO A 32 1.55 14.13 4.40
C PRO A 32 1.74 15.17 3.30
N THR A 33 2.95 15.29 2.81
CA THR A 33 3.21 16.05 1.58
C THR A 33 2.79 15.23 0.35
N LYS A 34 2.49 15.90 -0.76
CA LYS A 34 2.19 15.23 -2.04
C LYS A 34 3.34 14.33 -2.49
N MET A 35 4.58 14.77 -2.27
CA MET A 35 5.78 13.97 -2.54
C MET A 35 5.78 12.67 -1.75
N GLU A 36 5.51 12.70 -0.43
CA GLU A 36 5.47 11.50 0.41
C GLU A 36 4.39 10.52 -0.05
N VAL A 37 3.20 11.01 -0.40
CA VAL A 37 2.11 10.16 -0.90
C VAL A 37 2.51 9.50 -2.21
N LEU A 38 3.04 10.25 -3.16
CA LEU A 38 3.46 9.73 -4.47
C LEU A 38 4.64 8.77 -4.35
N GLN A 39 5.58 9.01 -3.45
CA GLN A 39 6.69 8.08 -3.17
C GLN A 39 6.17 6.72 -2.67
N GLN A 40 5.18 6.70 -1.77
CA GLN A 40 4.57 5.45 -1.31
C GLN A 40 3.83 4.72 -2.45
N MET A 41 3.08 5.47 -3.28
CA MET A 41 2.42 4.90 -4.46
C MET A 41 3.44 4.32 -5.45
N ALA A 42 4.49 5.06 -5.76
CA ALA A 42 5.55 4.63 -6.67
C ALA A 42 6.29 3.40 -6.13
N LEU A 43 6.64 3.39 -4.84
CA LEU A 43 7.33 2.27 -4.19
C LEU A 43 6.52 0.97 -4.34
N VAL A 44 5.23 1.00 -4.00
CA VAL A 44 4.35 -0.16 -4.09
C VAL A 44 4.12 -0.59 -5.55
N ASN A 45 3.87 0.37 -6.44
CA ASN A 45 3.63 0.10 -7.85
C ASN A 45 4.86 -0.43 -8.58
N ASN A 46 6.04 0.11 -8.30
CA ASN A 46 7.29 -0.32 -8.91
C ASN A 46 7.65 -1.74 -8.48
N TYR A 47 7.48 -2.07 -7.20
CA TYR A 47 7.62 -3.46 -6.74
C TYR A 47 6.67 -4.40 -7.50
N TYR A 48 5.41 -3.99 -7.68
CA TYR A 48 4.45 -4.78 -8.44
C TYR A 48 4.88 -4.96 -9.90
N MET A 49 5.22 -3.87 -10.61
CA MET A 49 5.61 -3.92 -12.03
C MET A 49 6.86 -4.79 -12.25
N THR A 50 7.85 -4.69 -11.37
CA THR A 50 9.09 -5.49 -11.44
C THR A 50 8.81 -7.00 -11.27
N ASN A 51 7.84 -7.36 -10.43
CA ASN A 51 7.53 -8.76 -10.13
C ASN A 51 6.39 -9.35 -10.97
N ASN A 52 5.77 -8.56 -11.88
CA ASN A 52 4.62 -8.98 -12.69
C ASN A 52 4.83 -8.66 -14.18
N VAL A 53 5.37 -9.62 -14.89
CA VAL A 53 5.56 -9.51 -16.34
C VAL A 53 4.21 -9.52 -17.06
N ILE A 54 4.00 -8.57 -17.98
CA ILE A 54 2.79 -8.50 -18.81
C ILE A 54 2.73 -9.68 -19.78
N SER A 55 1.65 -10.44 -19.72
CA SER A 55 1.36 -11.57 -20.60
C SER A 55 -0.08 -11.54 -21.12
N ALA A 56 -0.36 -12.32 -22.15
CA ALA A 56 -1.74 -12.52 -22.64
C ALA A 56 -2.56 -13.37 -21.64
N GLY A 57 -3.89 -13.19 -21.64
CA GLY A 57 -4.80 -13.91 -20.75
C GLY A 57 -4.77 -13.45 -19.30
N THR A 58 -4.32 -12.21 -19.07
CA THR A 58 -4.23 -11.59 -17.72
C THR A 58 -5.26 -10.48 -17.52
N ASN A 59 -6.41 -10.58 -18.18
CA ASN A 59 -7.56 -9.66 -18.06
C ASN A 59 -8.67 -10.21 -17.14
N ASP A 60 -8.30 -11.11 -16.21
CA ASP A 60 -9.16 -11.51 -15.11
C ASP A 60 -9.36 -10.37 -14.10
N TRP A 61 -10.31 -10.54 -13.18
CA TRP A 61 -10.69 -9.49 -12.25
C TRP A 61 -9.55 -9.10 -11.28
N VAL A 62 -8.68 -10.05 -10.91
CA VAL A 62 -7.58 -9.83 -9.96
C VAL A 62 -6.58 -8.82 -10.52
N LYS A 63 -6.10 -9.08 -11.74
CA LYS A 63 -5.18 -8.19 -12.46
C LYS A 63 -5.87 -6.90 -12.90
N SER A 64 -7.10 -6.99 -13.38
CA SER A 64 -7.81 -5.82 -13.89
C SER A 64 -8.10 -4.79 -12.80
N ALA A 65 -8.38 -5.22 -11.58
CA ALA A 65 -8.55 -4.32 -10.45
C ALA A 65 -7.23 -3.58 -10.08
N TYR A 66 -6.07 -4.21 -10.28
CA TYR A 66 -4.78 -3.49 -10.19
C TYR A 66 -4.71 -2.37 -11.23
N PHE A 67 -5.05 -2.66 -12.48
CA PHE A 67 -4.94 -1.66 -13.56
C PHE A 67 -5.89 -0.47 -13.39
N THR A 68 -7.03 -0.65 -12.69
CA THR A 68 -7.88 0.52 -12.33
C THR A 68 -7.13 1.47 -11.40
N GLY A 69 -6.38 0.95 -10.42
CA GLY A 69 -5.56 1.76 -9.52
C GLY A 69 -4.35 2.39 -10.23
N CYS A 70 -3.69 1.64 -11.11
CA CYS A 70 -2.57 2.14 -11.93
C CYS A 70 -3.02 3.31 -12.81
N MET A 71 -4.23 3.25 -13.38
CA MET A 71 -4.82 4.34 -14.15
C MET A 71 -5.06 5.59 -13.29
N GLU A 72 -5.60 5.45 -12.08
CA GLU A 72 -5.79 6.60 -11.19
C GLU A 72 -4.46 7.19 -10.71
N PHE A 73 -3.43 6.35 -10.53
CA PHE A 73 -2.07 6.84 -10.27
C PHE A 73 -1.55 7.65 -11.47
N TYR A 74 -1.69 7.14 -12.69
CA TYR A 74 -1.33 7.90 -13.90
C TYR A 74 -2.07 9.25 -14.00
N LYS A 75 -3.34 9.31 -13.65
CA LYS A 75 -4.12 10.55 -13.71
C LYS A 75 -3.58 11.65 -12.79
N VAL A 76 -3.00 11.29 -11.65
CA VAL A 76 -2.42 12.25 -10.70
C VAL A 76 -0.93 12.49 -10.92
N TYR A 77 -0.20 11.49 -11.46
CA TYR A 77 1.23 11.59 -11.77
C TYR A 77 1.49 11.00 -13.16
N GLN A 78 1.54 11.87 -14.17
CA GLN A 78 1.49 11.51 -15.60
C GLN A 78 2.81 10.92 -16.11
N ASP A 79 3.35 9.91 -15.40
CA ASP A 79 4.53 9.17 -15.84
C ASP A 79 4.19 8.27 -17.04
N GLN A 80 4.90 8.49 -18.15
CA GLN A 80 4.71 7.74 -19.39
C GLN A 80 4.90 6.23 -19.19
N LYS A 81 5.77 5.80 -18.27
CA LYS A 81 5.99 4.38 -17.93
C LYS A 81 4.69 3.69 -17.49
N LEU A 82 3.84 4.38 -16.71
CA LEU A 82 2.54 3.84 -16.29
C LEU A 82 1.60 3.66 -17.48
N LEU A 83 1.53 4.65 -18.36
CA LEU A 83 0.69 4.61 -19.55
C LEU A 83 1.13 3.50 -20.51
N ASP A 84 2.44 3.37 -20.74
CA ASP A 84 3.01 2.33 -21.59
C ASP A 84 2.75 0.93 -21.03
N TYR A 85 2.88 0.76 -19.72
CA TYR A 85 2.62 -0.51 -19.04
C TYR A 85 1.14 -0.95 -19.17
N MET A 86 0.20 -0.03 -18.94
CA MET A 86 -1.23 -0.30 -19.11
C MET A 86 -1.60 -0.56 -20.57
N THR A 87 -1.01 0.21 -21.50
CA THR A 87 -1.24 0.04 -22.94
C THR A 87 -0.72 -1.32 -23.41
N LEU A 88 0.49 -1.71 -23.00
CA LEU A 88 1.05 -3.02 -23.30
C LEU A 88 0.15 -4.15 -22.78
N TRP A 89 -0.39 -4.03 -21.58
CA TRP A 89 -1.34 -5.01 -21.04
C TRP A 89 -2.61 -5.11 -21.88
N ALA A 90 -3.21 -3.98 -22.24
CA ALA A 90 -4.40 -3.95 -23.08
C ALA A 90 -4.14 -4.57 -24.45
N GLU A 91 -3.01 -4.25 -25.10
CA GLU A 91 -2.59 -4.82 -26.39
C GLU A 91 -2.34 -6.34 -26.30
N LYS A 92 -1.65 -6.81 -25.26
CA LYS A 92 -1.42 -8.26 -25.06
C LYS A 92 -2.72 -9.03 -24.87
N ASN A 93 -3.75 -8.40 -24.30
CA ASN A 93 -5.09 -8.97 -24.14
C ASN A 93 -6.02 -8.61 -25.31
N LYS A 94 -5.51 -7.95 -26.37
CA LYS A 94 -6.27 -7.58 -27.60
C LYS A 94 -7.52 -6.75 -27.30
N TRP A 95 -7.51 -5.98 -26.22
CA TRP A 95 -8.64 -5.17 -25.74
C TRP A 95 -9.92 -5.99 -25.50
N ALA A 96 -9.78 -7.31 -25.34
CA ALA A 96 -10.89 -8.21 -25.06
C ALA A 96 -11.29 -8.17 -23.59
N LEU A 97 -12.57 -8.37 -23.32
CA LEU A 97 -13.07 -8.58 -21.97
C LEU A 97 -12.65 -9.95 -21.41
N GLY A 98 -12.69 -10.07 -20.08
CA GLY A 98 -12.38 -11.31 -19.39
C GLY A 98 -13.43 -12.40 -19.59
N VAL A 99 -13.17 -13.56 -19.01
CA VAL A 99 -14.02 -14.76 -19.17
C VAL A 99 -15.45 -14.50 -18.70
N ASN A 100 -16.43 -14.95 -19.49
CA ASN A 100 -17.87 -14.83 -19.23
C ASN A 100 -18.43 -13.39 -19.16
N ALA A 101 -17.68 -12.37 -19.54
CA ALA A 101 -18.18 -10.99 -19.56
C ALA A 101 -19.46 -10.85 -20.40
N ASP A 102 -19.51 -11.51 -21.56
CA ASP A 102 -20.64 -11.58 -22.49
C ASP A 102 -21.82 -12.43 -21.98
N LYS A 103 -21.59 -13.20 -20.91
CA LYS A 103 -22.59 -14.06 -20.26
C LYS A 103 -23.01 -13.53 -18.90
N HIS A 104 -23.13 -12.23 -18.76
CA HIS A 104 -23.50 -11.55 -17.52
C HIS A 104 -22.47 -11.68 -16.36
N GLY A 105 -21.23 -12.10 -16.66
CA GLY A 105 -20.15 -12.25 -15.67
C GLY A 105 -19.47 -10.94 -15.38
N ALA A 106 -19.86 -10.26 -14.31
CA ALA A 106 -19.32 -8.95 -13.89
C ALA A 106 -17.79 -8.96 -13.74
N ASP A 107 -17.21 -10.03 -13.19
CA ASP A 107 -15.77 -10.18 -12.98
C ASP A 107 -14.96 -10.08 -14.29
N GLY A 108 -15.53 -10.57 -15.41
CA GLY A 108 -14.89 -10.45 -16.72
C GLY A 108 -14.98 -9.05 -17.33
N GLN A 109 -15.78 -8.17 -16.78
CA GLN A 109 -16.02 -6.82 -17.33
C GLN A 109 -15.04 -5.78 -16.79
N VAL A 110 -14.44 -5.97 -15.61
CA VAL A 110 -13.66 -4.94 -14.91
C VAL A 110 -12.48 -4.39 -15.71
N CYS A 111 -11.83 -5.19 -16.58
CA CYS A 111 -10.74 -4.72 -17.45
C CYS A 111 -11.19 -3.58 -18.38
N GLY A 112 -12.46 -3.57 -18.76
CA GLY A 112 -13.04 -2.53 -19.59
C GLY A 112 -12.96 -1.13 -18.99
N GLN A 113 -12.90 -0.99 -17.66
CA GLN A 113 -12.74 0.31 -17.02
C GLN A 113 -11.44 1.00 -17.46
N THR A 114 -10.31 0.27 -17.38
CA THR A 114 -9.01 0.78 -17.82
C THR A 114 -8.96 0.96 -19.34
N TYR A 115 -9.57 0.06 -20.11
CA TYR A 115 -9.59 0.18 -21.58
C TYR A 115 -10.35 1.45 -22.04
N ILE A 116 -11.50 1.77 -21.42
CA ILE A 116 -12.22 3.02 -21.74
C ILE A 116 -11.37 4.25 -21.38
N ASP A 117 -10.69 4.23 -20.24
CA ASP A 117 -9.83 5.34 -19.83
C ASP A 117 -8.63 5.50 -20.79
N LEU A 118 -7.98 4.39 -21.20
CA LEU A 118 -6.93 4.42 -22.24
C LEU A 118 -7.47 4.96 -23.57
N TYR A 119 -8.67 4.54 -23.98
CA TYR A 119 -9.33 5.11 -25.17
C TYR A 119 -9.59 6.61 -25.02
N ARG A 120 -10.02 7.08 -23.85
CA ARG A 120 -10.23 8.52 -23.59
C ARG A 120 -8.93 9.32 -23.73
N LEU A 121 -7.79 8.72 -23.39
CA LEU A 121 -6.45 9.33 -23.50
C LEU A 121 -5.90 9.25 -24.93
N ASP A 122 -6.36 8.30 -25.75
CA ASP A 122 -5.88 8.13 -27.13
C ASP A 122 -6.32 9.29 -28.02
N LYS A 123 -5.35 10.03 -28.53
CA LYS A 123 -5.58 11.16 -29.46
C LYS A 123 -6.27 10.72 -30.75
N ASN A 124 -6.04 9.48 -31.19
CA ASN A 124 -6.55 8.95 -32.44
C ASN A 124 -7.92 8.26 -32.31
N LYS A 125 -8.44 8.06 -31.10
CA LYS A 125 -9.76 7.48 -30.81
C LYS A 125 -10.05 6.21 -31.63
N GLN A 126 -9.20 5.21 -31.48
CA GLN A 126 -9.35 3.95 -32.23
C GLN A 126 -10.45 3.07 -31.62
N GLU A 127 -11.61 3.01 -32.27
CA GLU A 127 -12.85 2.37 -31.78
C GLU A 127 -12.67 0.90 -31.41
N TYR A 128 -11.75 0.15 -32.05
CA TYR A 128 -11.52 -1.25 -31.71
C TYR A 128 -11.13 -1.47 -30.24
N LYS A 129 -10.57 -0.43 -29.58
CA LYS A 129 -10.14 -0.50 -28.18
C LYS A 129 -11.29 -0.63 -27.19
N ILE A 130 -12.48 -0.19 -27.58
CA ILE A 130 -13.70 -0.24 -26.75
C ILE A 130 -14.83 -1.03 -27.38
N GLN A 131 -14.65 -1.56 -28.59
CA GLN A 131 -15.69 -2.28 -29.33
C GLN A 131 -16.26 -3.44 -28.52
N ALA A 132 -15.41 -4.32 -27.97
CA ALA A 132 -15.86 -5.47 -27.19
C ALA A 132 -16.64 -5.05 -25.92
N ILE A 133 -16.26 -3.92 -25.31
CA ILE A 133 -16.95 -3.38 -24.13
C ILE A 133 -18.35 -2.89 -24.54
N LYS A 134 -18.40 -2.08 -25.59
CA LYS A 134 -19.66 -1.51 -26.08
C LYS A 134 -20.64 -2.62 -26.50
N GLU A 135 -20.18 -3.58 -27.29
CA GLU A 135 -21.00 -4.73 -27.72
C GLU A 135 -21.50 -5.55 -26.52
N CYS A 136 -20.66 -5.78 -25.52
CA CYS A 136 -21.05 -6.49 -24.30
C CYS A 136 -22.16 -5.73 -23.56
N VAL A 137 -21.96 -4.45 -23.26
CA VAL A 137 -22.92 -3.66 -22.47
C VAL A 137 -24.21 -3.41 -23.26
N ASP A 138 -24.13 -3.12 -24.54
CA ASP A 138 -25.31 -2.97 -25.42
C ASP A 138 -26.13 -4.26 -25.46
N ASN A 139 -25.46 -5.43 -25.51
CA ASN A 139 -26.13 -6.71 -25.44
C ASN A 139 -26.82 -6.95 -24.09
N LEU A 140 -26.19 -6.58 -22.98
CA LEU A 140 -26.80 -6.68 -21.64
C LEU A 140 -28.02 -5.75 -21.49
N ILE A 141 -28.02 -4.62 -22.19
CA ILE A 141 -29.17 -3.71 -22.25
C ILE A 141 -30.30 -4.28 -23.10
N ALA A 142 -29.97 -4.78 -24.31
CA ALA A 142 -30.94 -5.29 -25.28
C ALA A 142 -31.54 -6.65 -24.86
N ASN A 143 -30.76 -7.48 -24.20
CA ASN A 143 -31.14 -8.85 -23.81
C ASN A 143 -30.96 -9.03 -22.28
N PRO A 144 -31.77 -8.33 -21.45
CA PRO A 144 -31.65 -8.46 -20.01
C PRO A 144 -32.02 -9.88 -19.58
N GLN A 145 -31.39 -10.38 -18.52
CA GLN A 145 -31.91 -11.56 -17.86
C GLN A 145 -33.34 -11.32 -17.37
N GLU A 146 -34.15 -12.37 -17.28
CA GLU A 146 -35.54 -12.27 -16.85
C GLU A 146 -35.67 -11.57 -15.46
N SER A 147 -34.72 -11.82 -14.57
CA SER A 147 -34.66 -11.23 -13.24
C SER A 147 -33.81 -9.97 -13.14
N ILE A 148 -33.09 -9.54 -14.20
CA ILE A 148 -32.05 -8.49 -14.17
C ILE A 148 -31.03 -8.66 -13.03
N ASP A 149 -30.69 -9.88 -12.72
CA ASP A 149 -29.98 -10.33 -11.53
C ASP A 149 -28.48 -10.58 -11.81
N ASP A 150 -27.88 -9.79 -12.67
CA ASP A 150 -26.46 -9.93 -13.05
C ASP A 150 -25.51 -9.61 -11.89
N TRP A 151 -25.96 -8.81 -10.92
CA TRP A 151 -25.14 -8.31 -9.81
C TRP A 151 -25.65 -8.81 -8.45
N TRP A 152 -25.77 -10.13 -8.30
CA TRP A 152 -26.30 -10.79 -7.11
C TRP A 152 -25.32 -10.78 -5.90
N TRP A 153 -24.09 -10.24 -6.08
CA TRP A 153 -23.08 -10.10 -5.03
C TRP A 153 -22.43 -8.71 -5.09
N VAL A 154 -22.02 -8.17 -3.94
CA VAL A 154 -21.59 -6.78 -3.81
C VAL A 154 -20.33 -6.43 -4.60
N ASP A 155 -19.40 -7.40 -4.80
CA ASP A 155 -18.17 -7.18 -5.57
C ASP A 155 -18.49 -6.80 -7.02
N SER A 156 -19.55 -7.32 -7.59
CA SER A 156 -19.98 -7.05 -8.96
C SER A 156 -20.22 -5.57 -9.25
N TYR A 157 -20.55 -4.79 -8.21
CA TYR A 157 -20.75 -3.35 -8.36
C TYR A 157 -19.46 -2.65 -8.82
N PHE A 158 -18.32 -2.96 -8.19
CA PHE A 158 -17.04 -2.40 -8.66
C PHE A 158 -16.64 -2.96 -10.03
N MET A 159 -16.91 -4.24 -10.28
CA MET A 159 -16.46 -4.91 -11.48
C MET A 159 -17.20 -4.40 -12.74
N ALA A 160 -18.49 -4.14 -12.65
CA ALA A 160 -19.35 -3.89 -13.81
C ALA A 160 -19.97 -2.49 -13.87
N MET A 161 -20.49 -1.92 -12.77
CA MET A 161 -21.19 -0.63 -12.79
C MET A 161 -20.41 0.49 -13.51
N PRO A 162 -19.08 0.64 -13.28
CA PRO A 162 -18.33 1.70 -13.93
C PRO A 162 -18.21 1.58 -15.45
N LEU A 163 -18.46 0.40 -16.06
CA LEU A 163 -18.51 0.31 -17.51
C LEU A 163 -19.73 1.06 -18.05
N PHE A 164 -20.88 0.84 -17.42
CA PHE A 164 -22.12 1.52 -17.80
C PHE A 164 -22.00 3.04 -17.62
N SER A 165 -21.51 3.50 -16.45
CA SER A 165 -21.37 4.94 -16.21
C SER A 165 -20.36 5.59 -17.17
N LYS A 166 -19.23 4.92 -17.45
CA LYS A 166 -18.24 5.42 -18.42
C LYS A 166 -18.75 5.49 -19.85
N LEU A 167 -19.54 4.51 -20.28
CA LEU A 167 -20.17 4.52 -21.62
C LEU A 167 -21.26 5.59 -21.67
N GLY A 168 -22.08 5.73 -20.63
CA GLY A 168 -23.07 6.79 -20.51
C GLY A 168 -22.47 8.19 -20.63
N ASP A 169 -21.35 8.43 -19.95
CA ASP A 169 -20.59 9.67 -20.07
C ASP A 169 -19.92 9.83 -21.44
N LEU A 170 -19.32 8.77 -21.99
CA LEU A 170 -18.61 8.81 -23.27
C LEU A 170 -19.53 9.11 -24.43
N TYR A 171 -20.71 8.46 -24.48
CA TYR A 171 -21.69 8.61 -25.57
C TYR A 171 -22.77 9.64 -25.27
N LYS A 172 -22.82 10.22 -24.05
CA LYS A 172 -23.87 11.12 -23.56
C LYS A 172 -25.26 10.50 -23.71
N ASP A 173 -25.35 9.20 -23.43
CA ASP A 173 -26.57 8.42 -23.57
C ASP A 173 -27.05 7.89 -22.21
N ASN A 174 -28.24 8.31 -21.83
CA ASN A 174 -28.84 8.01 -20.54
C ASN A 174 -29.23 6.53 -20.36
N VAL A 175 -29.37 5.78 -21.44
CA VAL A 175 -29.76 4.36 -21.40
C VAL A 175 -28.79 3.52 -20.58
N TYR A 176 -27.50 3.85 -20.60
CA TYR A 176 -26.48 3.18 -19.80
C TYR A 176 -26.66 3.46 -18.30
N PHE A 177 -26.92 4.69 -17.94
CA PHE A 177 -27.17 5.07 -16.53
C PHE A 177 -28.46 4.46 -15.99
N GLU A 178 -29.53 4.45 -16.79
CA GLU A 178 -30.82 3.84 -16.44
C GLU A 178 -30.68 2.35 -16.19
N ARG A 179 -30.00 1.65 -17.09
CA ARG A 179 -29.76 0.21 -16.94
C ARG A 179 -28.92 -0.12 -15.73
N MET A 180 -27.81 0.58 -15.54
CA MET A 180 -26.93 0.46 -14.37
C MET A 180 -27.72 0.62 -13.07
N HIS A 181 -28.50 1.70 -12.97
CA HIS A 181 -29.27 2.01 -11.78
C HIS A 181 -30.37 0.97 -11.51
N ALA A 182 -31.06 0.50 -12.56
CA ALA A 182 -32.07 -0.56 -12.43
C ALA A 182 -31.48 -1.87 -11.88
N MET A 183 -30.33 -2.30 -12.38
CA MET A 183 -29.63 -3.52 -11.92
C MET A 183 -29.13 -3.36 -10.48
N HIS A 184 -28.55 -2.23 -10.15
CA HIS A 184 -28.10 -1.92 -8.78
C HIS A 184 -29.27 -1.95 -7.79
N THR A 185 -30.35 -1.25 -8.10
CA THR A 185 -31.54 -1.17 -7.25
C THR A 185 -32.21 -2.54 -7.09
N TYR A 186 -32.27 -3.32 -8.18
CA TYR A 186 -32.83 -4.67 -8.13
C TYR A 186 -32.04 -5.58 -7.19
N SER A 187 -30.71 -5.65 -7.35
CA SER A 187 -29.86 -6.49 -6.50
C SER A 187 -29.87 -6.05 -5.04
N LYS A 188 -29.83 -4.75 -4.78
CA LYS A 188 -29.94 -4.16 -3.45
C LYS A 188 -31.23 -4.58 -2.74
N THR A 189 -32.37 -4.49 -3.43
CA THR A 189 -33.70 -4.75 -2.85
C THR A 189 -34.06 -6.24 -2.84
N ARG A 190 -33.83 -6.94 -3.95
CA ARG A 190 -34.17 -8.36 -4.13
C ARG A 190 -33.46 -9.26 -3.12
N TRP A 191 -32.17 -9.02 -2.93
CA TRP A 191 -31.34 -9.85 -2.07
C TRP A 191 -31.15 -9.27 -0.67
N LYS A 192 -31.64 -8.03 -0.42
CA LYS A 192 -31.47 -7.31 0.85
C LYS A 192 -29.99 -7.23 1.24
N LEU A 193 -29.14 -6.93 0.29
CA LEU A 193 -27.69 -6.88 0.50
C LEU A 193 -27.26 -5.66 1.32
N TYR A 194 -28.01 -4.57 1.25
CA TYR A 194 -27.75 -3.38 2.06
C TYR A 194 -28.50 -3.43 3.37
N ASP A 195 -27.78 -3.28 4.46
CA ASP A 195 -28.35 -3.16 5.79
C ASP A 195 -28.68 -1.69 6.08
N GLU A 196 -29.94 -1.34 5.99
CA GLU A 196 -30.42 0.03 6.22
C GLU A 196 -30.29 0.51 7.67
N THR A 197 -29.97 -0.40 8.61
CA THR A 197 -29.76 -0.06 10.03
C THR A 197 -28.30 0.29 10.31
N ASP A 198 -27.37 -0.55 9.84
CA ASP A 198 -25.95 -0.40 10.09
C ASP A 198 -25.22 0.28 8.91
N HIS A 199 -25.91 0.52 7.79
CA HIS A 199 -25.40 1.18 6.57
C HIS A 199 -24.16 0.52 5.99
N ILE A 200 -24.13 -0.83 6.01
CA ILE A 200 -23.08 -1.67 5.42
C ILE A 200 -23.71 -2.81 4.61
N TRP A 201 -22.89 -3.45 3.77
CA TRP A 201 -23.35 -4.48 2.84
C TRP A 201 -23.02 -5.88 3.33
N PHE A 202 -23.98 -6.80 3.12
CA PHE A 202 -23.69 -8.23 3.07
C PHE A 202 -23.15 -8.59 1.69
N ARG A 203 -22.20 -9.52 1.62
CA ARG A 203 -21.56 -9.88 0.35
C ARG A 203 -22.55 -10.40 -0.69
N ASP A 204 -23.43 -11.32 -0.26
CA ASP A 204 -24.49 -11.90 -1.07
C ASP A 204 -25.61 -12.45 -0.17
N SER A 205 -26.65 -13.03 -0.79
CA SER A 205 -27.81 -13.56 -0.08
C SER A 205 -27.49 -14.72 0.88
N THR A 206 -26.29 -15.31 0.84
CA THR A 206 -25.87 -16.37 1.78
C THR A 206 -25.27 -15.80 3.06
N GLN A 207 -24.85 -14.54 3.06
CA GLN A 207 -24.21 -13.84 4.18
C GLN A 207 -25.18 -12.94 4.97
N VAL A 208 -26.45 -12.86 4.54
CA VAL A 208 -27.46 -12.11 5.32
C VAL A 208 -27.71 -12.76 6.70
N PRO A 209 -28.07 -12.00 7.76
CA PRO A 209 -28.15 -12.49 9.13
C PRO A 209 -29.06 -13.70 9.34
N ALA A 210 -30.09 -13.87 8.50
CA ALA A 210 -30.97 -15.03 8.54
C ALA A 210 -30.28 -16.35 8.15
N LYS A 211 -29.13 -16.29 7.47
CA LYS A 211 -28.41 -17.47 6.96
C LYS A 211 -27.01 -17.61 7.53
N SER A 212 -26.34 -16.50 7.89
CA SER A 212 -24.96 -16.51 8.37
C SER A 212 -24.76 -15.50 9.49
N LEU A 213 -24.11 -15.95 10.55
CA LEU A 213 -23.61 -15.13 11.65
C LEU A 213 -22.16 -15.52 11.95
N SER A 214 -21.39 -14.57 12.50
CA SER A 214 -20.06 -14.86 13.03
C SER A 214 -20.10 -15.85 14.19
N PRO A 215 -18.97 -16.41 14.60
CA PRO A 215 -18.90 -17.24 15.83
C PRO A 215 -19.45 -16.53 17.08
N ASN A 216 -19.35 -15.20 17.15
CA ASN A 216 -19.87 -14.38 18.24
C ASN A 216 -21.35 -13.99 18.03
N ARG A 217 -22.05 -14.62 17.06
CA ARG A 217 -23.47 -14.39 16.72
C ARG A 217 -23.78 -12.94 16.27
N LYS A 218 -22.79 -12.26 15.70
CA LYS A 218 -22.94 -10.95 15.08
C LYS A 218 -23.05 -11.08 13.55
N LYS A 219 -23.47 -10.00 12.87
CA LYS A 219 -23.56 -9.95 11.41
C LYS A 219 -22.20 -10.25 10.76
N VAL A 220 -22.22 -10.79 9.54
CA VAL A 220 -21.03 -11.01 8.70
C VAL A 220 -21.01 -9.94 7.61
N CYS A 221 -20.24 -8.88 7.82
CA CYS A 221 -20.09 -7.78 6.90
C CYS A 221 -18.62 -7.70 6.45
N TRP A 222 -18.32 -8.33 5.33
CA TRP A 222 -16.97 -8.48 4.82
C TRP A 222 -16.37 -7.14 4.37
N SER A 223 -15.19 -6.79 4.91
CA SER A 223 -14.51 -5.52 4.70
C SER A 223 -14.29 -5.23 3.21
N ARG A 224 -13.60 -6.10 2.48
CA ARG A 224 -13.32 -5.88 1.04
C ARG A 224 -14.59 -5.80 0.20
N GLY A 225 -15.63 -6.60 0.49
CA GLY A 225 -16.91 -6.48 -0.19
C GLY A 225 -17.55 -5.10 -0.03
N ASN A 226 -17.53 -4.57 1.19
CA ASN A 226 -17.94 -3.20 1.47
C ASN A 226 -17.03 -2.16 0.78
N GLY A 227 -15.73 -2.43 0.71
CA GLY A 227 -14.78 -1.59 -0.03
C GLY A 227 -15.11 -1.50 -1.50
N TRP A 228 -15.49 -2.61 -2.15
CA TRP A 228 -15.93 -2.62 -3.53
C TRP A 228 -17.19 -1.76 -3.74
N ALA A 229 -18.16 -1.82 -2.83
CA ALA A 229 -19.37 -0.99 -2.90
C ALA A 229 -19.05 0.50 -2.80
N VAL A 230 -18.20 0.90 -1.84
CA VAL A 230 -17.74 2.29 -1.70
C VAL A 230 -17.02 2.77 -2.97
N ALA A 231 -16.08 1.99 -3.47
CA ALA A 231 -15.33 2.34 -4.67
C ALA A 231 -16.23 2.42 -5.92
N ALA A 232 -17.22 1.53 -6.04
CA ALA A 232 -18.20 1.58 -7.12
C ALA A 232 -19.02 2.90 -7.10
N CYS A 233 -19.49 3.32 -5.91
CA CYS A 233 -20.18 4.60 -5.77
C CYS A 233 -19.34 5.77 -6.27
N VAL A 234 -18.06 5.83 -5.86
CA VAL A 234 -17.14 6.88 -6.30
C VAL A 234 -16.94 6.87 -7.81
N ARG A 235 -16.69 5.70 -8.40
CA ARG A 235 -16.45 5.59 -9.84
C ARG A 235 -17.68 5.98 -10.66
N VAL A 236 -18.87 5.61 -10.20
CA VAL A 236 -20.13 6.02 -10.83
C VAL A 236 -20.33 7.55 -10.68
N LEU A 237 -20.07 8.11 -9.51
CA LEU A 237 -20.20 9.55 -9.26
C LEU A 237 -19.21 10.39 -10.08
N ASN A 238 -18.07 9.84 -10.49
CA ASN A 238 -17.13 10.51 -11.40
C ASN A 238 -17.68 10.67 -12.82
N ASP A 239 -18.51 9.72 -13.29
CA ASP A 239 -19.03 9.71 -14.65
C ASP A 239 -20.46 10.29 -14.75
N LEU A 240 -21.27 10.21 -13.68
CA LEU A 240 -22.62 10.78 -13.66
C LEU A 240 -22.59 12.30 -13.75
N PRO A 241 -23.37 12.93 -14.64
CA PRO A 241 -23.54 14.37 -14.68
C PRO A 241 -23.94 14.95 -13.31
N ALA A 242 -23.49 16.17 -13.02
CA ALA A 242 -23.70 16.79 -11.69
C ALA A 242 -25.18 16.94 -11.31
N ASP A 243 -26.04 17.12 -12.30
CA ASP A 243 -27.50 17.30 -12.17
C ASP A 243 -28.30 16.01 -12.40
N HIS A 244 -27.64 14.87 -12.61
CA HIS A 244 -28.33 13.61 -12.88
C HIS A 244 -29.09 13.12 -11.64
N SER A 245 -30.36 12.73 -11.82
CA SER A 245 -31.27 12.38 -10.72
C SER A 245 -30.77 11.24 -9.82
N TYR A 246 -30.08 10.25 -10.39
CA TYR A 246 -29.54 9.11 -9.63
C TYR A 246 -28.34 9.48 -8.74
N ARG A 247 -27.70 10.62 -8.98
CA ARG A 247 -26.55 11.07 -8.19
C ARG A 247 -26.87 11.17 -6.70
N VAL A 248 -28.10 11.59 -6.37
CA VAL A 248 -28.54 11.74 -4.98
C VAL A 248 -28.45 10.43 -4.19
N GLU A 249 -28.86 9.30 -4.78
CA GLU A 249 -28.79 8.00 -4.12
C GLU A 249 -27.34 7.56 -3.86
N TYR A 250 -26.45 7.69 -4.85
CA TYR A 250 -25.04 7.29 -4.68
C TYR A 250 -24.29 8.19 -3.69
N VAL A 251 -24.60 9.48 -3.63
CA VAL A 251 -24.08 10.40 -2.60
C VAL A 251 -24.59 10.00 -1.22
N GLN A 252 -25.88 9.68 -1.09
CA GLN A 252 -26.45 9.22 0.18
C GLN A 252 -25.80 7.92 0.65
N LEU A 253 -25.68 6.90 -0.23
CA LEU A 253 -25.02 5.64 0.09
C LEU A 253 -23.58 5.85 0.58
N LEU A 254 -22.80 6.69 -0.11
CA LEU A 254 -21.44 7.00 0.30
C LEU A 254 -21.40 7.67 1.68
N THR A 255 -22.32 8.59 1.95
CA THR A 255 -22.39 9.32 3.23
C THR A 255 -22.76 8.41 4.39
N GLU A 256 -23.77 7.56 4.19
CA GLU A 256 -24.21 6.57 5.19
C GLU A 256 -23.11 5.56 5.51
N MET A 257 -22.49 5.00 4.47
CA MET A 257 -21.36 4.06 4.63
C MET A 257 -20.16 4.73 5.31
N ALA A 258 -19.85 5.98 4.98
CA ALA A 258 -18.74 6.71 5.61
C ALA A 258 -18.94 6.84 7.13
N ALA A 259 -20.16 7.12 7.59
CA ALA A 259 -20.48 7.19 9.01
C ALA A 259 -20.31 5.81 9.71
N ALA A 260 -20.80 4.75 9.10
CA ALA A 260 -20.66 3.38 9.59
C ALA A 260 -19.20 2.94 9.67
N LEU A 261 -18.42 3.21 8.62
CA LEU A 261 -17.00 2.90 8.55
C LEU A 261 -16.19 3.64 9.63
N LYS A 262 -16.45 4.93 9.82
CA LYS A 262 -15.78 5.68 10.90
C LYS A 262 -16.03 5.05 12.27
N ALA A 263 -17.23 4.56 12.54
CA ALA A 263 -17.62 3.98 13.82
C ALA A 263 -16.89 2.65 14.13
N CYS A 264 -16.43 1.91 13.12
CA CYS A 264 -15.77 0.61 13.28
C CYS A 264 -14.27 0.62 12.89
N GLN A 265 -13.66 1.80 12.69
CA GLN A 265 -12.22 1.91 12.41
C GLN A 265 -11.40 1.50 13.65
N ARG A 266 -10.38 0.67 13.42
CA ARG A 266 -9.43 0.22 14.44
C ARG A 266 -8.47 1.36 14.86
N GLU A 267 -7.81 1.15 15.99
CA GLU A 267 -6.82 2.11 16.49
C GLU A 267 -5.56 2.21 15.61
N ASP A 268 -5.16 1.11 14.96
CA ASP A 268 -4.05 1.07 14.00
C ASP A 268 -4.39 1.69 12.63
N GLY A 269 -5.61 2.19 12.45
CA GLY A 269 -6.09 2.84 11.23
C GLY A 269 -6.75 1.91 10.23
N PHE A 270 -6.59 0.61 10.36
CA PHE A 270 -7.23 -0.38 9.49
C PHE A 270 -8.69 -0.64 9.87
N TRP A 271 -9.32 -1.48 9.08
CA TRP A 271 -10.58 -2.15 9.41
C TRP A 271 -10.36 -3.66 9.52
N ASN A 272 -11.15 -4.29 10.38
CA ASN A 272 -11.17 -5.75 10.48
C ASN A 272 -11.80 -6.37 9.23
N ARG A 273 -11.48 -7.63 8.96
CA ARG A 273 -12.10 -8.40 7.86
C ARG A 273 -13.62 -8.54 8.02
N ASN A 274 -14.13 -8.60 9.24
CA ASN A 274 -15.55 -8.47 9.54
C ASN A 274 -15.81 -7.14 10.24
N LEU A 275 -16.49 -6.23 9.58
CA LEU A 275 -16.78 -4.87 10.08
C LEU A 275 -17.73 -4.90 11.28
N ALA A 276 -18.68 -5.84 11.31
CA ALA A 276 -19.71 -5.93 12.35
C ALA A 276 -19.27 -6.73 13.58
N ASP A 277 -18.10 -7.40 13.53
CA ASP A 277 -17.58 -8.18 14.64
C ASP A 277 -16.08 -7.98 14.81
N PRO A 278 -15.66 -7.02 15.64
CA PRO A 278 -14.25 -6.69 15.83
C PRO A 278 -13.41 -7.80 16.47
N GLU A 279 -14.03 -8.78 17.11
CA GLU A 279 -13.36 -9.94 17.72
C GLU A 279 -13.23 -11.13 16.75
N HIS A 280 -13.98 -11.11 15.66
CA HIS A 280 -13.94 -12.16 14.64
C HIS A 280 -12.86 -11.84 13.61
N LEU A 281 -11.77 -12.59 13.67
CA LEU A 281 -10.62 -12.43 12.76
C LEU A 281 -9.98 -11.03 12.85
N ALA A 282 -9.79 -10.58 14.09
CA ALA A 282 -9.17 -9.28 14.36
C ALA A 282 -7.77 -9.17 13.73
N GLY A 283 -7.45 -7.98 13.26
CA GLY A 283 -6.15 -7.67 12.64
C GLY A 283 -6.29 -6.79 11.40
N PRO A 284 -5.18 -6.22 10.91
CA PRO A 284 -5.19 -5.37 9.73
C PRO A 284 -5.63 -6.16 8.49
N GLU A 285 -6.38 -5.50 7.60
CA GLU A 285 -6.72 -5.96 6.27
C GLU A 285 -6.60 -4.79 5.30
N THR A 286 -5.68 -4.89 4.34
CA THR A 286 -5.27 -3.76 3.52
C THR A 286 -6.24 -3.44 2.39
N SER A 287 -6.81 -4.46 1.73
CA SER A 287 -7.62 -4.22 0.52
C SER A 287 -8.90 -3.46 0.81
N GLY A 288 -9.66 -3.87 1.83
CA GLY A 288 -10.85 -3.14 2.27
C GLY A 288 -10.50 -1.75 2.81
N THR A 289 -9.46 -1.66 3.65
CA THR A 289 -8.95 -0.38 4.19
C THR A 289 -8.64 0.61 3.08
N ALA A 290 -7.89 0.20 2.05
CA ALA A 290 -7.52 1.07 0.94
C ALA A 290 -8.74 1.56 0.15
N LEU A 291 -9.70 0.69 -0.13
CA LEU A 291 -10.94 1.07 -0.82
C LEU A 291 -11.78 2.04 0.01
N PHE A 292 -11.80 1.91 1.34
CA PHE A 292 -12.47 2.87 2.22
C PHE A 292 -11.74 4.23 2.21
N VAL A 293 -10.41 4.23 2.27
CA VAL A 293 -9.61 5.46 2.14
C VAL A 293 -9.89 6.15 0.81
N TYR A 294 -9.97 5.40 -0.29
CA TYR A 294 -10.33 5.94 -1.61
C TYR A 294 -11.68 6.66 -1.55
N GLY A 295 -12.73 6.01 -1.03
CA GLY A 295 -14.07 6.60 -0.98
C GLY A 295 -14.20 7.79 -0.04
N LEU A 296 -13.60 7.69 1.16
CA LEU A 296 -13.62 8.77 2.15
C LEU A 296 -12.86 10.01 1.65
N SER A 297 -11.67 9.80 1.08
CA SER A 297 -10.85 10.88 0.52
C SER A 297 -11.56 11.57 -0.65
N TRP A 298 -12.15 10.78 -1.56
CA TRP A 298 -12.95 11.31 -2.66
C TRP A 298 -14.14 12.15 -2.14
N GLY A 299 -14.84 11.65 -1.13
CA GLY A 299 -15.96 12.35 -0.51
C GLY A 299 -15.55 13.70 0.06
N ILE A 300 -14.38 13.79 0.70
CA ILE A 300 -13.81 15.06 1.19
C ILE A 300 -13.44 15.97 0.02
N ASN A 301 -12.73 15.45 -0.98
CA ASN A 301 -12.27 16.24 -2.14
C ASN A 301 -13.42 16.85 -2.95
N HIS A 302 -14.59 16.21 -2.93
CA HIS A 302 -15.78 16.68 -3.67
C HIS A 302 -16.85 17.35 -2.79
N GLY A 303 -16.53 17.64 -1.51
CA GLY A 303 -17.43 18.31 -0.60
C GLY A 303 -18.68 17.50 -0.21
N VAL A 304 -18.67 16.20 -0.42
CA VAL A 304 -19.72 15.25 -0.01
C VAL A 304 -19.60 14.92 1.47
N LEU A 305 -18.37 14.80 1.96
CA LEU A 305 -18.05 14.49 3.35
C LEU A 305 -17.38 15.69 4.02
N ASP A 306 -17.74 15.94 5.28
CA ASP A 306 -17.13 16.99 6.09
C ASP A 306 -15.63 16.69 6.32
N ARG A 307 -14.78 17.64 5.92
CA ARG A 307 -13.32 17.49 5.98
C ARG A 307 -12.82 17.34 7.42
N GLU A 308 -13.28 18.16 8.34
CA GLU A 308 -12.79 18.14 9.72
C GLU A 308 -13.15 16.84 10.42
N PHE A 309 -14.31 16.28 10.05
CA PHE A 309 -14.81 15.05 10.64
C PHE A 309 -14.18 13.78 10.07
N TYR A 310 -13.87 13.73 8.77
CA TYR A 310 -13.39 12.52 8.10
C TYR A 310 -11.90 12.50 7.78
N LEU A 311 -11.23 13.65 7.69
CA LEU A 311 -9.79 13.70 7.42
C LEU A 311 -8.95 12.93 8.46
N PRO A 312 -9.23 13.01 9.77
CA PRO A 312 -8.51 12.20 10.75
C PRO A 312 -8.64 10.69 10.53
N VAL A 313 -9.80 10.21 10.03
CA VAL A 313 -10.05 8.80 9.69
C VAL A 313 -9.18 8.38 8.51
N VAL A 314 -9.15 9.20 7.46
CA VAL A 314 -8.33 8.97 6.26
C VAL A 314 -6.85 8.93 6.61
N LEU A 315 -6.35 9.95 7.33
CA LEU A 315 -4.92 10.05 7.67
C LEU A 315 -4.47 8.91 8.57
N LYS A 316 -5.30 8.52 9.53
CA LYS A 316 -5.02 7.38 10.41
C LYS A 316 -4.88 6.07 9.61
N ALA A 317 -5.77 5.84 8.62
CA ALA A 317 -5.71 4.66 7.77
C ALA A 317 -4.54 4.71 6.79
N TRP A 318 -4.29 5.84 6.15
CA TRP A 318 -3.15 6.01 5.25
C TRP A 318 -1.83 5.76 5.96
N ASN A 319 -1.64 6.38 7.15
CA ASN A 319 -0.47 6.16 7.97
C ASN A 319 -0.35 4.70 8.42
N GLY A 320 -1.45 4.07 8.84
CA GLY A 320 -1.46 2.63 9.18
C GLY A 320 -0.99 1.77 8.01
N MET A 321 -1.52 1.96 6.80
CA MET A 321 -1.12 1.21 5.62
C MET A 321 0.36 1.43 5.27
N THR A 322 0.83 2.68 5.25
CA THR A 322 2.21 3.00 4.84
C THR A 322 3.27 2.59 5.87
N THR A 323 2.91 2.48 7.15
CA THR A 323 3.86 2.08 8.21
C THR A 323 3.80 0.61 8.59
N ILE A 324 2.65 -0.06 8.40
CA ILE A 324 2.43 -1.45 8.83
C ILE A 324 2.37 -2.41 7.63
N ALA A 325 1.72 -2.02 6.52
CA ALA A 325 1.50 -2.92 5.39
C ALA A 325 2.50 -2.73 4.25
N VAL A 326 3.01 -1.51 4.01
CA VAL A 326 4.02 -1.27 2.98
C VAL A 326 5.39 -1.66 3.51
N HIS A 327 5.99 -2.67 2.89
CA HIS A 327 7.37 -3.04 3.17
C HIS A 327 8.34 -2.04 2.53
N LYS A 328 9.54 -1.98 3.06
CA LYS A 328 10.58 -1.09 2.53
C LYS A 328 10.93 -1.36 1.06
N ASN A 329 10.81 -2.60 0.59
CA ASN A 329 10.99 -2.95 -0.83
C ASN A 329 9.75 -2.71 -1.70
N GLY A 330 8.65 -2.24 -1.13
CA GLY A 330 7.41 -1.95 -1.83
C GLY A 330 6.38 -3.09 -1.88
N LEU A 331 6.66 -4.27 -1.31
CA LEU A 331 5.62 -5.28 -1.14
C LEU A 331 4.51 -4.71 -0.25
N LEU A 332 3.26 -4.85 -0.67
CA LEU A 332 2.08 -4.46 0.10
C LEU A 332 1.51 -5.70 0.79
N GLY A 333 1.64 -5.75 2.11
CA GLY A 333 1.20 -6.87 2.94
C GLY A 333 -0.24 -6.75 3.44
N TYR A 334 -0.65 -7.74 4.22
CA TYR A 334 -1.99 -7.86 4.83
C TYR A 334 -3.15 -7.76 3.83
N VAL A 335 -2.94 -8.13 2.57
CA VAL A 335 -3.99 -8.22 1.56
C VAL A 335 -4.63 -9.61 1.64
N GLN A 336 -5.89 -9.69 2.04
CA GLN A 336 -6.63 -10.95 2.07
C GLN A 336 -6.76 -11.53 0.66
N GLY A 337 -6.39 -12.80 0.45
CA GLY A 337 -6.48 -13.48 -0.84
C GLY A 337 -7.92 -13.56 -1.41
N PRO A 338 -8.09 -13.99 -2.68
CA PRO A 338 -9.39 -14.12 -3.32
C PRO A 338 -10.37 -14.94 -2.47
N GLY A 339 -11.60 -14.49 -2.37
CA GLY A 339 -12.62 -15.12 -1.54
C GLY A 339 -13.89 -14.31 -1.49
N PHE A 340 -14.82 -14.75 -0.64
CA PHE A 340 -16.19 -14.21 -0.58
C PHE A 340 -16.69 -13.99 0.87
N LYS A 341 -15.80 -14.09 1.86
CA LYS A 341 -16.14 -13.93 3.28
C LYS A 341 -14.91 -13.62 4.13
N PRO A 342 -15.08 -13.14 5.37
CA PRO A 342 -13.97 -12.80 6.26
C PRO A 342 -12.97 -13.93 6.51
N GLU A 343 -13.41 -15.19 6.53
CA GLU A 343 -12.56 -16.35 6.81
C GLU A 343 -11.73 -16.83 5.62
N SER A 344 -12.01 -16.32 4.41
CA SER A 344 -11.26 -16.72 3.20
C SER A 344 -9.78 -16.41 3.37
N ASN A 345 -8.93 -17.39 3.00
CA ASN A 345 -7.47 -17.25 3.01
C ASN A 345 -6.88 -16.78 4.36
N TYR A 346 -7.24 -17.48 5.43
CA TYR A 346 -6.64 -17.31 6.75
C TYR A 346 -5.47 -18.30 6.96
N PRO A 347 -4.39 -17.92 7.64
CA PRO A 347 -4.10 -16.64 8.29
C PRO A 347 -3.65 -15.55 7.32
N LEU A 348 -3.94 -14.29 7.70
CA LEU A 348 -3.48 -13.09 7.01
C LEU A 348 -2.25 -12.54 7.74
N ASN A 349 -1.19 -12.21 7.02
CA ASN A 349 0.06 -11.71 7.60
C ASN A 349 0.69 -10.62 6.71
N VAL A 350 1.83 -10.12 7.14
CA VAL A 350 2.56 -9.05 6.48
C VAL A 350 3.03 -9.40 5.06
N GLU A 351 3.19 -10.69 4.74
CA GLU A 351 3.59 -11.19 3.41
C GLU A 351 2.40 -11.46 2.48
N SER A 352 1.18 -11.41 3.00
CA SER A 352 -0.02 -11.69 2.22
C SER A 352 -0.30 -10.54 1.25
N THR A 353 -0.07 -10.77 -0.05
CA THR A 353 -0.24 -9.75 -1.09
C THR A 353 -1.04 -10.28 -2.28
N TRP A 354 -1.78 -9.39 -2.96
CA TRP A 354 -2.55 -9.66 -4.16
C TRP A 354 -2.70 -8.42 -5.03
N ASP A 355 -2.79 -8.60 -6.33
CA ASP A 355 -2.82 -7.56 -7.35
C ASP A 355 -3.87 -6.47 -7.07
N TYR A 356 -5.10 -6.88 -6.79
CA TYR A 356 -6.20 -5.94 -6.48
C TYR A 356 -5.97 -5.14 -5.17
N GLY A 357 -5.18 -5.66 -4.24
CA GLY A 357 -4.79 -4.91 -3.04
C GLY A 357 -3.86 -3.76 -3.40
N VAL A 358 -2.90 -4.01 -4.30
CA VAL A 358 -2.04 -2.96 -4.86
C VAL A 358 -2.89 -1.94 -5.61
N GLY A 359 -3.82 -2.39 -6.47
CA GLY A 359 -4.77 -1.50 -7.16
C GLY A 359 -5.57 -0.63 -6.20
N ALA A 360 -6.11 -1.21 -5.12
CA ALA A 360 -6.85 -0.48 -4.09
C ALA A 360 -5.97 0.57 -3.38
N PHE A 361 -4.71 0.23 -3.07
CA PHE A 361 -3.76 1.17 -2.48
C PHE A 361 -3.46 2.36 -3.40
N LEU A 362 -3.30 2.11 -4.70
CA LEU A 362 -3.12 3.18 -5.70
C LEU A 362 -4.37 4.05 -5.86
N LEU A 363 -5.57 3.45 -5.82
CA LEU A 363 -6.84 4.20 -5.75
C LEU A 363 -6.87 5.11 -4.51
N ALA A 364 -6.53 4.58 -3.33
CA ALA A 364 -6.47 5.37 -2.11
C ALA A 364 -5.48 6.54 -2.24
N GLY A 365 -4.26 6.27 -2.65
CA GLY A 365 -3.21 7.27 -2.82
C GLY A 365 -3.58 8.36 -3.81
N SER A 366 -4.29 8.04 -4.91
CA SER A 366 -4.72 9.00 -5.91
C SER A 366 -5.71 10.05 -5.37
N GLU A 367 -6.44 9.74 -4.31
CA GLU A 367 -7.32 10.70 -3.64
C GLU A 367 -6.65 11.35 -2.42
N VAL A 368 -5.78 10.62 -1.70
CA VAL A 368 -5.03 11.17 -0.56
C VAL A 368 -4.06 12.27 -1.02
N VAL A 369 -3.41 12.13 -2.18
CA VAL A 369 -2.49 13.14 -2.72
C VAL A 369 -3.17 14.49 -2.95
N LYS A 370 -4.49 14.51 -3.24
CA LYS A 370 -5.27 15.74 -3.41
C LYS A 370 -5.56 16.43 -2.08
N LEU A 371 -5.56 15.69 -0.97
CA LEU A 371 -5.72 16.21 0.39
C LEU A 371 -4.38 16.67 1.00
N ALA A 372 -3.27 16.17 0.48
CA ALA A 372 -1.90 16.38 0.96
C ALA A 372 -1.38 17.81 0.71
N GLU A 373 -0.36 18.21 1.48
CA GLU A 373 0.27 19.53 1.39
C GLU A 373 1.39 19.60 0.34
N GLY A 374 1.77 20.83 -0.02
CA GLY A 374 2.88 21.11 -0.92
C GLY A 374 2.47 21.08 -2.39
N GLU A 375 3.44 21.32 -3.25
CA GLU A 375 3.28 21.31 -4.70
C GLU A 375 3.41 19.87 -5.27
N MET A 376 2.79 19.65 -6.43
CA MET A 376 2.99 18.38 -7.14
C MET A 376 4.43 18.34 -7.67
N PRO A 377 5.17 17.24 -7.42
CA PRO A 377 6.50 17.08 -8.04
C PRO A 377 6.38 16.94 -9.56
N GLU A 378 7.41 17.34 -10.26
CA GLU A 378 7.50 17.08 -11.70
C GLU A 378 7.66 15.58 -11.99
N VAL A 379 7.24 15.16 -13.18
CA VAL A 379 7.44 13.77 -13.60
C VAL A 379 8.94 13.51 -13.74
N GLY A 380 9.43 12.49 -13.05
CA GLY A 380 10.85 12.17 -12.94
C GLY A 380 11.48 12.55 -11.59
N ASP A 381 10.80 13.34 -10.75
CA ASP A 381 11.31 13.71 -9.41
C ASP A 381 11.13 12.58 -8.37
N LEU A 382 10.28 11.59 -8.64
CA LEU A 382 10.16 10.43 -7.76
C LEU A 382 11.42 9.56 -7.90
N PRO A 383 12.00 9.12 -6.78
CA PRO A 383 13.17 8.26 -6.82
C PRO A 383 12.86 6.99 -7.62
N GLU A 384 13.74 6.65 -8.54
CA GLU A 384 13.65 5.38 -9.26
C GLU A 384 13.76 4.22 -8.25
N PRO A 385 12.95 3.17 -8.43
CA PRO A 385 13.06 2.01 -7.57
C PRO A 385 14.42 1.33 -7.78
N PRO A 386 14.94 0.63 -6.77
CA PRO A 386 16.07 -0.26 -6.99
C PRO A 386 15.74 -1.27 -8.09
N VAL A 387 16.63 -1.43 -9.05
CA VAL A 387 16.51 -2.39 -10.14
C VAL A 387 17.34 -3.62 -9.80
N GLU A 388 16.81 -4.83 -10.07
CA GLU A 388 17.59 -6.05 -9.88
C GLU A 388 18.80 -6.06 -10.83
N ALA A 389 19.99 -6.26 -10.27
CA ALA A 389 21.20 -6.44 -11.06
C ALA A 389 21.11 -7.73 -11.90
N VAL A 390 21.49 -7.62 -13.17
CA VAL A 390 21.49 -8.74 -14.12
C VAL A 390 22.91 -9.15 -14.49
N ASN A 391 23.07 -10.33 -15.06
CA ASN A 391 24.37 -10.89 -15.48
C ASN A 391 25.36 -11.08 -14.31
N ILE A 392 24.89 -11.61 -13.20
CA ILE A 392 25.67 -11.87 -12.00
C ILE A 392 26.40 -13.21 -12.13
N ASN A 393 27.70 -13.25 -11.85
CA ASN A 393 28.43 -14.51 -11.63
C ASN A 393 28.36 -14.88 -10.15
N VAL A 394 28.04 -16.14 -9.87
CA VAL A 394 27.97 -16.65 -8.50
C VAL A 394 29.01 -17.71 -8.23
N THR A 395 29.65 -17.64 -7.08
CA THR A 395 30.60 -18.63 -6.57
C THR A 395 30.35 -18.86 -5.07
N ALA A 396 30.81 -19.99 -4.54
CA ALA A 396 30.72 -20.25 -3.10
C ALA A 396 32.00 -20.94 -2.60
N SER A 397 32.25 -20.83 -1.28
CA SER A 397 33.35 -21.54 -0.62
C SER A 397 33.26 -23.06 -0.79
N THR A 398 32.03 -23.58 -0.75
CA THR A 398 31.70 -25.01 -1.00
C THR A 398 30.17 -25.13 -1.21
N TYR A 399 29.74 -26.34 -1.56
CA TYR A 399 28.34 -26.73 -1.60
C TYR A 399 28.15 -28.20 -1.24
N GLU A 400 26.94 -28.65 -0.99
CA GLU A 400 26.59 -30.01 -0.60
C GLU A 400 26.97 -31.01 -1.70
N THR A 401 28.02 -31.81 -1.45
CA THR A 401 28.58 -32.76 -2.44
C THR A 401 27.57 -33.87 -2.75
N GLY A 402 27.52 -34.27 -4.03
CA GLY A 402 26.65 -35.36 -4.49
C GLY A 402 25.16 -34.93 -4.67
N THR A 403 24.88 -33.62 -4.59
CA THR A 403 23.56 -33.05 -4.83
C THR A 403 23.59 -32.02 -5.94
N THR A 404 22.40 -31.50 -6.31
CA THR A 404 22.23 -30.37 -7.25
C THR A 404 22.18 -29.04 -6.53
N ASN A 405 22.50 -28.95 -5.23
CA ASN A 405 22.40 -27.74 -4.39
C ASN A 405 23.61 -26.82 -4.60
N THR A 406 23.83 -26.41 -5.85
CA THR A 406 24.96 -25.57 -6.29
C THR A 406 24.70 -24.09 -6.16
N PRO A 407 25.72 -23.20 -6.18
CA PRO A 407 25.55 -21.75 -6.06
C PRO A 407 24.59 -21.13 -7.09
N GLU A 408 24.62 -21.62 -8.33
CA GLU A 408 23.79 -21.11 -9.44
C GLU A 408 22.28 -21.25 -9.16
N LYS A 409 21.93 -22.14 -8.24
CA LYS A 409 20.54 -22.35 -7.81
C LYS A 409 19.95 -21.16 -7.05
N THR A 410 20.78 -20.22 -6.64
CA THR A 410 20.30 -18.97 -6.00
C THR A 410 19.94 -17.84 -6.98
N LEU A 411 20.07 -18.11 -8.29
CA LEU A 411 19.79 -17.16 -9.37
C LEU A 411 18.87 -17.74 -10.47
N ASP A 412 18.34 -18.95 -10.28
CA ASP A 412 17.55 -19.66 -11.31
C ASP A 412 16.05 -19.33 -11.25
N ARG A 413 15.61 -18.53 -10.28
CA ARG A 413 14.22 -18.11 -10.03
C ARG A 413 13.26 -19.28 -9.72
N ASP A 414 13.81 -20.42 -9.27
CA ASP A 414 13.04 -21.58 -8.85
C ASP A 414 13.14 -21.80 -7.33
N PHE A 415 12.15 -21.37 -6.58
CA PHE A 415 12.07 -21.57 -5.12
C PHE A 415 11.98 -23.03 -4.67
N ASN A 416 12.09 -24.00 -5.57
CA ASN A 416 12.22 -25.43 -5.25
C ASN A 416 13.67 -25.90 -5.29
N THR A 417 14.58 -25.09 -5.77
CA THR A 417 16.03 -25.35 -5.80
C THR A 417 16.74 -24.49 -4.75
N ARG A 418 18.02 -24.79 -4.44
CA ARG A 418 18.79 -24.02 -3.47
C ARG A 418 20.28 -24.24 -3.59
N TRP A 419 21.06 -23.35 -3.04
CA TRP A 419 22.40 -23.62 -2.56
C TRP A 419 22.34 -24.12 -1.12
N SER A 420 23.19 -25.11 -0.77
CA SER A 420 23.35 -25.56 0.61
C SER A 420 24.81 -25.86 0.92
N ALA A 421 25.28 -25.48 2.13
CA ALA A 421 26.60 -25.77 2.63
C ALA A 421 26.62 -25.86 4.16
N GLU A 422 27.37 -26.79 4.74
CA GLU A 422 27.46 -26.98 6.19
C GLU A 422 28.62 -26.18 6.80
N GLY A 423 28.39 -25.62 7.98
CA GLY A 423 29.37 -24.85 8.76
C GLY A 423 29.43 -23.37 8.38
N GLU A 424 30.55 -22.72 8.70
CA GLU A 424 30.80 -21.34 8.32
C GLU A 424 31.24 -21.31 6.85
N GLN A 425 30.32 -20.92 5.98
CA GLN A 425 30.52 -20.94 4.53
C GLN A 425 29.96 -19.65 3.92
N TRP A 426 30.51 -19.25 2.77
CA TRP A 426 30.05 -18.07 2.06
C TRP A 426 29.63 -18.41 0.63
N ILE A 427 28.71 -17.57 0.12
CA ILE A 427 28.34 -17.46 -1.28
C ILE A 427 28.58 -16.01 -1.72
N LYS A 428 29.14 -15.83 -2.93
CA LYS A 428 29.58 -14.54 -3.44
C LYS A 428 29.04 -14.30 -4.84
N TYR A 429 28.57 -13.09 -5.06
CA TYR A 429 28.00 -12.57 -6.30
C TYR A 429 28.91 -11.48 -6.86
N ASP A 430 29.38 -11.64 -8.12
CA ASP A 430 30.14 -10.63 -8.88
C ASP A 430 29.19 -9.97 -9.88
N LEU A 431 28.94 -8.69 -9.71
CA LEU A 431 28.08 -7.87 -10.56
C LEU A 431 28.74 -7.48 -11.89
N LEU A 432 29.99 -7.89 -12.11
CA LEU A 432 30.84 -7.60 -13.27
C LEU A 432 31.24 -6.12 -13.43
N SER A 433 30.53 -5.19 -12.80
CA SER A 433 30.81 -3.76 -12.71
C SER A 433 30.61 -3.26 -11.28
N GLU A 434 31.20 -2.12 -10.96
CA GLU A 434 30.90 -1.41 -9.72
C GLU A 434 29.52 -0.77 -9.85
N GLU A 435 28.61 -1.16 -8.95
CA GLU A 435 27.24 -0.68 -8.91
C GLU A 435 26.92 -0.01 -7.56
N THR A 436 25.87 0.79 -7.49
CA THR A 436 25.37 1.32 -6.22
C THR A 436 24.26 0.40 -5.70
N ILE A 437 24.60 -0.42 -4.70
CA ILE A 437 23.70 -1.43 -4.15
C ILE A 437 22.82 -0.80 -3.06
N ALA A 438 21.51 -0.98 -3.17
CA ALA A 438 20.53 -0.49 -2.20
C ALA A 438 20.11 -1.57 -1.22
N THR A 439 19.74 -2.74 -1.73
CA THR A 439 19.24 -3.86 -0.92
C THR A 439 19.75 -5.20 -1.47
N VAL A 440 19.76 -6.21 -0.59
CA VAL A 440 19.90 -7.62 -0.97
C VAL A 440 18.65 -8.34 -0.47
N ASP A 441 17.93 -8.99 -1.39
CA ASP A 441 16.80 -9.84 -1.04
C ASP A 441 17.26 -11.29 -1.02
N ILE A 442 16.93 -12.02 0.04
CA ILE A 442 17.33 -13.43 0.21
C ILE A 442 16.09 -14.25 0.59
N ALA A 443 15.91 -15.38 -0.08
CA ALA A 443 14.92 -16.39 0.29
C ALA A 443 15.63 -17.60 0.88
N PHE A 444 15.20 -18.03 2.07
CA PHE A 444 15.85 -19.13 2.79
C PHE A 444 15.00 -20.41 2.76
N TRP A 445 15.66 -21.57 2.59
CA TRP A 445 15.01 -22.87 2.65
C TRP A 445 14.41 -23.15 4.04
N ASP A 446 13.10 -23.46 4.10
CA ASP A 446 12.36 -23.59 5.36
C ASP A 446 12.51 -22.35 6.27
N GLY A 447 12.65 -21.16 5.67
CA GLY A 447 12.83 -19.90 6.39
C GLY A 447 11.68 -19.55 7.33
N HIS A 448 10.47 -20.09 7.07
CA HIS A 448 9.34 -19.97 7.99
C HIS A 448 9.43 -20.87 9.23
N LYS A 449 10.43 -21.79 9.31
CA LYS A 449 10.60 -22.75 10.41
C LYS A 449 11.89 -22.55 11.19
N ARG A 450 12.82 -21.70 10.69
CA ARG A 450 14.15 -21.47 11.29
C ARG A 450 14.69 -20.10 10.91
N LYS A 451 15.56 -19.56 11.76
CA LYS A 451 16.29 -18.33 11.46
C LYS A 451 17.71 -18.67 11.06
N PHE A 452 18.21 -18.09 9.99
CA PHE A 452 19.58 -18.22 9.52
C PHE A 452 20.44 -17.12 10.12
N ASN A 453 21.66 -17.47 10.56
CA ASN A 453 22.65 -16.53 11.07
C ASN A 453 23.64 -16.23 9.95
N PHE A 454 23.82 -14.96 9.61
CA PHE A 454 24.70 -14.57 8.50
C PHE A 454 25.12 -13.10 8.57
N SER A 455 26.17 -12.77 7.80
CA SER A 455 26.52 -11.40 7.47
C SER A 455 26.43 -11.16 5.95
N ILE A 456 26.25 -9.90 5.55
CA ILE A 456 26.41 -9.42 4.18
C ILE A 456 27.60 -8.49 4.16
N GLU A 457 28.50 -8.72 3.23
CA GLU A 457 29.74 -7.99 3.07
C GLU A 457 29.86 -7.51 1.62
N LEU A 458 30.38 -6.31 1.43
CA LEU A 458 30.59 -5.68 0.13
C LEU A 458 32.07 -5.45 -0.15
N SER A 459 32.44 -5.54 -1.42
CA SER A 459 33.77 -5.21 -1.89
C SER A 459 33.76 -4.62 -3.29
N THR A 460 34.72 -3.74 -3.59
CA THR A 460 34.97 -3.24 -4.96
C THR A 460 36.07 -4.02 -5.67
N ASP A 461 36.95 -4.71 -4.94
CA ASP A 461 38.18 -5.33 -5.44
C ASP A 461 38.33 -6.84 -5.16
N ASP A 462 37.33 -7.46 -4.47
CA ASP A 462 37.33 -8.87 -4.02
C ASP A 462 38.39 -9.20 -2.95
N GLU A 463 39.13 -8.22 -2.47
CA GLU A 463 40.18 -8.37 -1.45
C GLU A 463 39.76 -7.72 -0.12
N ASN A 464 39.31 -6.46 -0.21
CA ASN A 464 38.90 -5.67 0.94
C ASN A 464 37.38 -5.69 1.10
N TRP A 465 36.91 -6.24 2.24
CA TRP A 465 35.49 -6.48 2.50
C TRP A 465 34.99 -5.58 3.64
N THR A 466 33.85 -4.97 3.43
CA THR A 466 33.11 -4.19 4.45
C THR A 466 31.83 -4.91 4.82
N GLU A 467 31.68 -5.26 6.10
CA GLU A 467 30.42 -5.82 6.62
C GLU A 467 29.36 -4.71 6.70
N VAL A 468 28.24 -4.93 6.01
CA VAL A 468 27.10 -3.98 5.94
C VAL A 468 25.87 -4.50 6.65
N PHE A 469 25.81 -5.79 6.93
CA PHE A 469 24.77 -6.43 7.73
C PHE A 469 25.37 -7.60 8.51
N ASN A 470 24.95 -7.78 9.78
CA ASN A 470 25.25 -8.96 10.59
C ASN A 470 24.05 -9.25 11.50
N GLY A 471 23.44 -10.42 11.36
CA GLY A 471 22.23 -10.74 12.10
C GLY A 471 21.59 -12.07 11.72
N GLN A 472 20.28 -12.09 11.84
CA GLN A 472 19.46 -13.27 11.56
C GLN A 472 18.35 -12.93 10.56
N SER A 473 17.88 -13.96 9.81
CA SER A 473 16.62 -13.88 9.05
C SER A 473 15.40 -13.81 9.98
N GLY A 474 14.27 -13.34 9.47
CA GLY A 474 13.03 -13.18 10.21
C GLY A 474 12.46 -14.47 10.78
N GLY A 475 12.63 -15.59 10.09
CA GLY A 475 12.14 -16.90 10.50
C GLY A 475 10.64 -17.13 10.26
N ASN A 476 10.03 -16.36 9.36
CA ASN A 476 8.58 -16.31 9.12
C ASN A 476 8.17 -16.55 7.66
N THR A 477 9.10 -16.63 6.72
CA THR A 477 8.81 -16.81 5.30
C THR A 477 9.86 -17.67 4.60
N ASP A 478 9.45 -18.36 3.51
CA ASP A 478 10.32 -19.04 2.54
C ASP A 478 10.49 -18.19 1.27
N ARG A 479 9.98 -16.95 1.28
CA ARG A 479 10.07 -16.02 0.18
C ARG A 479 11.08 -14.93 0.50
N TRP A 480 11.08 -13.87 -0.27
CA TRP A 480 12.03 -12.78 -0.15
C TRP A 480 12.00 -12.10 1.22
N GLU A 481 13.15 -12.01 1.87
CA GLU A 481 13.42 -11.07 2.97
C GLU A 481 14.40 -10.02 2.46
N THR A 482 14.09 -8.73 2.68
CA THR A 482 14.88 -7.61 2.18
C THR A 482 15.83 -7.10 3.25
N PHE A 483 17.13 -7.08 2.94
CA PHE A 483 18.18 -6.54 3.79
C PHE A 483 18.68 -5.21 3.22
N TYR A 484 18.47 -4.14 3.98
CA TYR A 484 18.88 -2.78 3.63
C TYR A 484 20.34 -2.59 3.98
N ILE A 485 21.17 -2.37 2.97
CA ILE A 485 22.62 -2.21 3.12
C ILE A 485 23.10 -0.80 2.76
N GLY A 486 22.20 0.10 2.45
CA GLY A 486 22.46 1.50 2.18
C GLY A 486 22.33 1.83 0.74
N PRO A 487 22.66 2.96 0.16
CA PRO A 487 23.35 3.04 -1.10
C PRO A 487 24.85 2.91 -0.86
N CYS A 488 25.44 1.78 -1.27
CA CYS A 488 26.87 1.49 -1.14
C CYS A 488 27.44 1.08 -2.49
N LYS A 489 28.57 1.65 -2.90
CA LYS A 489 29.27 1.24 -4.10
C LYS A 489 30.02 -0.08 -3.86
N ALA A 490 29.74 -1.07 -4.69
CA ALA A 490 30.44 -2.34 -4.69
C ALA A 490 30.29 -3.06 -6.04
N ARG A 491 31.24 -3.93 -6.35
CA ARG A 491 31.14 -4.90 -7.43
C ARG A 491 30.78 -6.30 -6.89
N TYR A 492 31.21 -6.61 -5.69
CA TYR A 492 31.03 -7.93 -5.09
C TYR A 492 30.14 -7.85 -3.86
N VAL A 493 29.21 -8.80 -3.76
CA VAL A 493 28.35 -9.04 -2.59
C VAL A 493 28.64 -10.43 -2.06
N ARG A 494 28.98 -10.58 -0.78
CA ARG A 494 29.20 -11.87 -0.13
C ARG A 494 28.22 -12.06 1.02
N ILE A 495 27.58 -13.22 1.06
CA ILE A 495 26.75 -13.66 2.17
C ILE A 495 27.51 -14.74 2.91
N SER A 496 27.92 -14.45 4.15
CA SER A 496 28.69 -15.38 5.00
C SER A 496 27.75 -16.00 6.03
N GLY A 497 27.39 -17.26 5.82
CA GLY A 497 26.45 -18.01 6.64
C GLY A 497 27.13 -18.72 7.80
N LYS A 498 26.47 -18.73 8.97
CA LYS A 498 26.90 -19.37 10.22
C LYS A 498 25.90 -20.44 10.70
N GLY A 499 25.15 -21.05 9.76
CA GLY A 499 24.10 -22.01 10.05
C GLY A 499 22.77 -21.35 10.47
N ASN A 500 21.92 -22.11 11.11
CA ASN A 500 20.58 -21.67 11.50
C ASN A 500 20.20 -22.15 12.90
N THR A 501 19.05 -21.75 13.42
CA THR A 501 18.59 -22.07 14.78
C THR A 501 18.36 -23.57 15.05
N LYS A 502 18.39 -24.43 14.01
CA LYS A 502 18.19 -25.88 14.13
C LYS A 502 19.44 -26.71 13.86
N ASN A 503 20.34 -26.23 12.99
CA ASN A 503 21.55 -26.96 12.60
C ASN A 503 22.62 -26.02 12.00
N LYS A 504 23.73 -26.59 11.55
CA LYS A 504 24.86 -25.84 10.98
C LYS A 504 24.74 -25.59 9.47
N TRP A 505 23.65 -25.93 8.83
CA TRP A 505 23.44 -25.75 7.40
C TRP A 505 23.02 -24.34 7.04
N ASN A 506 23.65 -23.80 6.01
CA ASN A 506 23.21 -22.61 5.28
C ASN A 506 22.47 -23.10 4.04
N SER A 507 21.28 -22.57 3.80
CA SER A 507 20.48 -22.99 2.64
C SER A 507 19.71 -21.79 2.10
N ILE A 508 20.10 -21.30 0.93
CA ILE A 508 19.51 -20.15 0.24
C ILE A 508 18.80 -20.66 -1.01
N LEU A 509 17.53 -20.33 -1.14
CA LEU A 509 16.69 -20.62 -2.32
C LEU A 509 17.06 -19.65 -3.45
N GLU A 510 16.93 -18.35 -3.18
CA GLU A 510 17.11 -17.28 -4.15
C GLU A 510 17.82 -16.08 -3.55
N THR A 511 18.53 -15.33 -4.39
CA THR A 511 19.13 -14.03 -4.04
C THR A 511 18.88 -13.03 -5.15
N ARG A 512 18.49 -11.80 -4.79
CA ARG A 512 18.45 -10.63 -5.67
C ARG A 512 19.30 -9.52 -5.09
N ILE A 513 20.08 -8.87 -5.93
CA ILE A 513 20.87 -7.71 -5.56
C ILE A 513 20.25 -6.53 -6.30
N ASN A 514 19.74 -5.57 -5.54
CA ASN A 514 19.03 -4.43 -6.11
C ASN A 514 19.95 -3.21 -6.11
N ILE A 515 20.17 -2.67 -7.30
CA ILE A 515 21.01 -1.50 -7.57
C ILE A 515 20.16 -0.27 -7.84
N ILE A 516 20.72 0.89 -7.58
CA ILE A 516 20.12 2.19 -7.94
C ILE A 516 21.09 2.95 -8.82
N ASP A 517 20.57 3.55 -9.88
CA ASP A 517 21.28 4.61 -10.58
C ASP A 517 21.25 5.86 -9.70
N VAL A 518 22.37 6.16 -9.05
CA VAL A 518 22.54 7.48 -8.45
C VAL A 518 22.87 8.42 -9.61
N PRO A 519 22.01 9.40 -9.92
CA PRO A 519 22.36 10.38 -10.96
C PRO A 519 23.70 11.00 -10.61
N THR A 520 24.70 10.82 -11.46
CA THR A 520 26.06 11.39 -11.28
C THR A 520 26.09 12.90 -11.51
N ASP A 521 24.99 13.51 -11.86
CA ASP A 521 24.86 14.96 -12.01
C ASP A 521 24.50 15.64 -10.67
N ILE A 522 25.48 15.69 -9.78
CA ILE A 522 25.55 16.73 -8.72
C ILE A 522 25.98 18.10 -9.32
N ASN A 523 25.74 18.33 -10.58
CA ASN A 523 26.02 19.62 -11.21
C ASN A 523 24.88 20.64 -11.13
N ARG A 524 23.86 20.39 -10.28
CA ARG A 524 22.72 21.31 -10.09
C ARG A 524 22.63 21.97 -8.71
N ILE A 525 23.65 21.82 -7.86
CA ILE A 525 23.75 22.55 -6.58
C ILE A 525 25.03 23.42 -6.54
N GLU A 526 25.30 24.14 -7.62
CA GLU A 526 26.27 25.23 -7.60
C GLU A 526 25.57 26.59 -7.59
N ASN A 527 24.77 26.88 -6.57
CA ASN A 527 24.41 28.25 -6.16
C ASN A 527 23.55 28.31 -4.91
N GLN A 528 23.82 27.50 -3.90
CA GLN A 528 23.27 27.77 -2.57
C GLN A 528 24.39 27.62 -1.52
N THR A 529 24.45 28.57 -0.61
CA THR A 529 25.36 28.74 0.51
C THR A 529 25.86 27.41 1.07
N ALA A 530 27.20 27.23 1.09
CA ALA A 530 27.84 26.00 1.55
C ALA A 530 27.58 25.79 3.05
N VAL A 531 26.50 25.10 3.39
CA VAL A 531 26.26 24.66 4.77
C VAL A 531 27.28 23.59 5.11
N THR A 532 27.99 23.79 6.22
CA THR A 532 28.93 22.82 6.77
C THR A 532 28.51 22.41 8.18
N ILE A 533 28.65 21.11 8.49
CA ILE A 533 28.31 20.54 9.80
C ILE A 533 29.55 19.84 10.36
N TYR A 534 29.97 20.26 11.56
CA TYR A 534 31.15 19.71 12.22
C TYR A 534 31.10 19.80 13.76
N PRO A 535 31.86 18.95 14.47
CA PRO A 535 32.61 17.81 13.96
C PRO A 535 31.68 16.66 13.52
N ASN A 536 32.12 15.82 12.62
CA ASN A 536 31.41 14.59 12.25
C ASN A 536 32.45 13.48 12.05
N PRO A 537 32.57 12.50 12.96
CA PRO A 537 31.71 12.24 14.11
C PRO A 537 31.74 13.32 15.23
N ALA A 538 30.62 13.45 15.94
CA ALA A 538 30.43 14.41 17.02
C ALA A 538 30.16 13.69 18.36
N SER A 539 30.72 14.25 19.48
CA SER A 539 30.48 13.74 20.84
C SER A 539 29.39 14.54 21.56
N ASP A 540 29.61 15.81 21.81
CA ASP A 540 28.72 16.61 22.66
C ASP A 540 28.07 17.78 21.94
N VAL A 541 28.77 18.40 20.98
CA VAL A 541 28.30 19.59 20.28
C VAL A 541 28.46 19.40 18.77
N LEU A 542 27.44 19.82 18.05
CA LEU A 542 27.42 19.88 16.60
C LEU A 542 27.30 21.33 16.17
N ASN A 543 28.21 21.81 15.32
CA ASN A 543 28.20 23.16 14.80
C ASN A 543 27.73 23.16 13.31
N ILE A 544 26.94 24.18 12.96
CA ILE A 544 26.41 24.37 11.63
C ILE A 544 26.80 25.77 11.15
N GLU A 545 27.50 25.85 10.02
CA GLU A 545 27.89 27.10 9.38
C GLU A 545 27.29 27.22 7.97
N GLY A 546 27.14 28.43 7.49
CA GLY A 546 26.61 28.71 6.14
C GLY A 546 25.08 28.77 6.08
N THR A 547 24.39 28.93 7.21
CA THR A 547 22.93 29.15 7.29
C THR A 547 22.61 30.61 7.59
N ASP A 548 21.45 31.09 7.16
CA ASP A 548 20.94 32.42 7.53
C ASP A 548 20.45 32.46 8.98
N ASP A 549 20.43 33.65 9.61
CA ASP A 549 19.97 33.80 10.98
C ASP A 549 18.45 33.53 11.09
N GLY A 550 18.07 32.63 12.00
CA GLY A 550 16.67 32.25 12.24
C GLY A 550 16.17 31.04 11.45
N GLU A 551 17.04 30.37 10.70
CA GLU A 551 16.68 29.19 9.97
C GLU A 551 16.47 27.97 10.86
N THR A 552 15.42 27.19 10.56
CA THR A 552 15.08 26.01 11.36
C THR A 552 15.98 24.83 11.02
N ILE A 553 16.60 24.25 12.04
CA ILE A 553 17.43 23.05 11.97
C ILE A 553 16.66 21.91 12.63
N CYS A 554 16.40 20.84 11.90
CA CYS A 554 15.74 19.64 12.42
C CYS A 554 16.71 18.47 12.46
N ILE A 555 16.75 17.74 13.58
CA ILE A 555 17.57 16.53 13.75
C ILE A 555 16.65 15.33 13.87
N TYR A 556 16.96 14.30 13.10
CA TYR A 556 16.21 13.04 13.05
C TYR A 556 17.13 11.89 13.44
N ASN A 557 16.60 10.89 14.14
CA ASN A 557 17.33 9.65 14.38
C ASN A 557 17.35 8.75 13.13
N ALA A 558 18.02 7.61 13.20
CA ALA A 558 18.12 6.64 12.10
C ALA A 558 16.77 6.05 11.66
N LEU A 559 15.72 6.18 12.46
CA LEU A 559 14.35 5.75 12.15
C LEU A 559 13.51 6.86 11.50
N GLY A 560 14.11 8.04 11.24
CA GLY A 560 13.41 9.19 10.69
C GLY A 560 12.55 9.97 11.71
N VAL A 561 12.64 9.64 12.99
CA VAL A 561 11.92 10.38 14.06
C VAL A 561 12.65 11.67 14.37
N LYS A 562 11.95 12.80 14.31
CA LYS A 562 12.51 14.10 14.71
C LYS A 562 12.78 14.09 16.22
N VAL A 563 14.07 14.21 16.59
CA VAL A 563 14.53 14.21 17.99
C VAL A 563 14.83 15.60 18.52
N MET A 564 15.04 16.57 17.62
CA MET A 564 15.28 17.96 17.99
C MET A 564 14.88 18.90 16.86
N GLU A 565 14.42 20.08 17.24
CA GLU A 565 14.23 21.24 16.38
C GLU A 565 14.83 22.47 17.06
N THR A 566 15.66 23.22 16.35
CA THR A 566 16.35 24.39 16.88
C THR A 566 16.74 25.34 15.75
N TRP A 567 17.06 26.57 16.10
CA TRP A 567 17.69 27.58 15.22
C TRP A 567 19.10 27.98 15.73
N ASN A 568 19.58 27.27 16.78
CA ASN A 568 20.94 27.48 17.27
C ASN A 568 21.95 26.77 16.36
N ARG A 569 23.00 27.49 15.98
CA ARG A 569 24.07 26.95 15.12
C ARG A 569 25.05 26.05 15.89
N ALA A 570 25.15 26.19 17.21
CA ALA A 570 25.85 25.25 18.07
C ALA A 570 24.81 24.45 18.85
N ILE A 571 24.71 23.16 18.58
CA ILE A 571 23.66 22.29 19.08
C ILE A 571 24.26 21.30 20.08
N ASP A 572 23.76 21.31 21.30
CA ASP A 572 24.11 20.31 22.30
C ASP A 572 23.41 18.99 21.97
N ILE A 573 24.21 17.97 21.68
CA ILE A 573 23.75 16.60 21.40
C ILE A 573 24.28 15.60 22.44
N SER A 574 24.78 16.08 23.59
CA SER A 574 25.34 15.24 24.68
C SER A 574 24.33 14.22 25.20
N SER A 575 23.04 14.58 25.20
CA SER A 575 21.94 13.69 25.61
C SER A 575 21.51 12.64 24.54
N PHE A 576 22.05 12.72 23.33
CA PHE A 576 21.70 11.78 22.26
C PHE A 576 22.46 10.47 22.45
N SER A 577 21.79 9.37 22.16
CA SER A 577 22.44 8.05 22.15
C SER A 577 23.46 7.95 21.01
N THR A 578 24.51 7.17 21.18
CA THR A 578 25.47 6.83 20.12
C THR A 578 24.73 6.26 18.92
N GLY A 579 24.99 6.76 17.71
CA GLY A 579 24.30 6.31 16.51
C GLY A 579 24.33 7.31 15.37
N ILE A 580 23.53 7.02 14.33
CA ILE A 580 23.40 7.87 13.14
C ILE A 580 22.21 8.80 13.31
N TYR A 581 22.44 10.07 13.00
CA TYR A 581 21.42 11.12 12.96
C TYR A 581 21.46 11.82 11.61
N PHE A 582 20.35 12.42 11.23
CA PHE A 582 20.22 13.23 10.02
C PHE A 582 19.83 14.64 10.42
N VAL A 583 20.64 15.60 10.02
CA VAL A 583 20.43 17.02 10.28
C VAL A 583 19.90 17.66 8.99
N LYS A 584 18.68 18.13 9.04
CA LYS A 584 18.05 18.86 7.94
C LYS A 584 18.14 20.35 8.18
N VAL A 585 18.71 21.05 7.22
CA VAL A 585 18.83 22.52 7.18
C VAL A 585 18.43 22.98 5.79
N GLN A 586 17.40 23.83 5.69
CA GLN A 586 16.82 24.19 4.38
C GLN A 586 16.38 22.94 3.60
N ASN A 587 16.87 22.82 2.37
CA ASN A 587 16.61 21.66 1.51
C ASN A 587 17.75 20.61 1.56
N ALA A 588 18.76 20.81 2.45
CA ALA A 588 19.88 19.90 2.56
C ALA A 588 19.74 18.99 3.80
N VAL A 589 20.13 17.74 3.65
CA VAL A 589 20.17 16.75 4.74
C VAL A 589 21.58 16.20 4.87
N PHE A 590 22.11 16.26 6.09
CA PHE A 590 23.47 15.85 6.41
C PHE A 590 23.44 14.66 7.37
N LYS A 591 24.22 13.62 7.06
CA LYS A 591 24.43 12.49 7.96
C LYS A 591 25.45 12.87 9.05
N VAL A 592 25.10 12.67 10.30
CA VAL A 592 25.96 12.91 11.46
C VAL A 592 26.09 11.61 12.26
N ILE A 593 27.31 11.31 12.71
CA ILE A 593 27.60 10.15 13.56
C ILE A 593 27.83 10.69 14.98
N LYS A 594 26.95 10.32 15.93
CA LYS A 594 27.12 10.57 17.37
C LYS A 594 27.97 9.46 17.97
N GLN A 595 29.07 9.82 18.63
CA GLN A 595 29.94 8.92 19.41
C GLN A 595 29.59 8.89 20.88
#